data_cd928bb1339a52b2883ba5abb80f121b
#
_entry.id   cd928bb1339a52b2883ba5abb80f121b
#
_cell.length_a   1.000
_cell.length_b   1.000
_cell.length_c   1.000
_cell.angle_alpha   90.00
_cell.angle_beta   90.00
_cell.angle_gamma   90.00
#
_symmetry.space_group_name_H-M   'P 1'
#
loop_
_entity.id
_entity.type
_entity.pdbx_description
1 polymer ?
#
loop_
_entity_poly.entity_id
_entity_poly.type
_entity_poly.pdbx_seq_one_letter_code
_entity_poly.pdbx_strand_id
1 'polypeptide(L)'
;MSKKCRQCGLVNWEHEEACKRCGASLNQEAPPVYKWFVAYCIFMALGYLTAAAMGIVFMFIEPDRDMSAAEAKIMGIVLLVMGLVLCVPYAAVPFLPRQSWVWVLGLVLICIGLTSACCLPACIPLLIFWLKPEMKAFYGRTAKPLPPPPPQWN
;
A
#
# COMPACT_ATOMS: atom_id res chain seq x y z
N MET A 1 21.28 22.22 -5.41
CA MET A 1 21.02 20.79 -5.68
C MET A 1 19.99 20.67 -6.82
N SER A 2 19.94 19.58 -7.57
CA SER A 2 19.03 19.40 -8.70
C SER A 2 18.01 18.31 -8.40
N LYS A 3 16.75 18.47 -8.84
CA LYS A 3 15.67 17.48 -8.68
C LYS A 3 15.44 16.76 -9.99
N LYS A 4 15.51 15.42 -9.99
CA LYS A 4 15.20 14.58 -11.15
C LYS A 4 13.70 14.33 -11.22
N CYS A 5 13.07 14.69 -12.35
CA CYS A 5 11.67 14.41 -12.59
C CYS A 5 11.43 12.88 -12.66
N ARG A 6 10.48 12.37 -11.87
CA ARG A 6 10.17 10.94 -11.83
C ARG A 6 9.41 10.45 -13.06
N GLN A 7 8.74 11.36 -13.78
CA GLN A 7 7.90 11.00 -14.92
C GLN A 7 8.66 10.96 -16.25
N CYS A 8 9.57 11.92 -16.49
CA CYS A 8 10.32 12.01 -17.75
C CYS A 8 11.85 11.90 -17.59
N GLY A 9 12.35 11.80 -16.36
CA GLY A 9 13.78 11.67 -16.07
C GLY A 9 14.58 12.98 -16.18
N LEU A 10 13.97 14.10 -16.60
CA LEU A 10 14.67 15.38 -16.76
C LEU A 10 15.14 15.90 -15.39
N VAL A 11 16.37 16.40 -15.35
CA VAL A 11 16.93 17.09 -14.19
C VAL A 11 16.46 18.53 -14.24
N ASN A 12 15.79 18.99 -13.17
CA ASN A 12 15.28 20.34 -13.01
C ASN A 12 15.99 21.03 -11.84
N TRP A 13 15.92 22.34 -11.77
CA TRP A 13 16.48 23.11 -10.66
C TRP A 13 15.64 22.91 -9.39
N GLU A 14 16.27 23.04 -8.23
CA GLU A 14 15.61 22.76 -6.93
C GLU A 14 14.42 23.67 -6.63
N HIS A 15 14.43 24.89 -7.13
CA HIS A 15 13.38 25.89 -6.96
C HIS A 15 12.18 25.71 -7.90
N GLU A 16 12.28 24.80 -8.87
CA GLU A 16 11.19 24.54 -9.80
C GLU A 16 10.13 23.64 -9.14
N GLU A 17 8.88 24.07 -9.21
CA GLU A 17 7.72 23.32 -8.67
C GLU A 17 7.18 22.31 -9.68
N ALA A 18 7.35 22.57 -10.97
CA ALA A 18 6.91 21.71 -12.07
C ALA A 18 8.05 21.41 -13.05
N CYS A 19 8.03 20.20 -13.61
CA CYS A 19 9.02 19.81 -14.62
C CYS A 19 8.82 20.58 -15.92
N LYS A 20 9.87 21.22 -16.44
CA LYS A 20 9.84 21.98 -17.71
C LYS A 20 9.43 21.15 -18.93
N ARG A 21 9.67 19.85 -18.90
CA ARG A 21 9.40 18.98 -20.05
C ARG A 21 8.00 18.36 -20.05
N CYS A 22 7.50 17.93 -18.89
CA CYS A 22 6.23 17.19 -18.80
C CYS A 22 5.18 17.86 -17.92
N GLY A 23 5.51 19.00 -17.28
CA GLY A 23 4.60 19.72 -16.38
C GLY A 23 4.32 19.01 -15.05
N ALA A 24 4.94 17.85 -14.80
CA ALA A 24 4.72 17.11 -13.56
C ALA A 24 5.27 17.88 -12.37
N SER A 25 4.50 17.96 -11.29
CA SER A 25 4.92 18.59 -10.04
C SER A 25 6.15 17.87 -9.46
N LEU A 26 7.20 18.64 -9.18
CA LEU A 26 8.48 18.16 -8.62
C LEU A 26 8.43 18.09 -7.10
N ASN A 27 7.54 18.85 -6.47
CA ASN A 27 7.34 18.95 -5.03
C ASN A 27 6.03 18.29 -4.63
N GLN A 28 5.84 17.03 -4.97
CA GLN A 28 4.61 16.32 -4.62
C GLN A 28 4.71 15.88 -3.16
N GLU A 29 4.14 16.69 -2.26
CA GLU A 29 3.92 16.28 -0.87
C GLU A 29 3.01 15.04 -0.85
N ALA A 30 3.27 14.16 0.12
CA ALA A 30 2.43 12.99 0.28
C ALA A 30 1.00 13.41 0.65
N PRO A 31 -0.01 13.02 -0.14
CA PRO A 31 -1.39 13.35 0.20
C PRO A 31 -1.75 12.79 1.59
N PRO A 32 -2.63 13.45 2.35
CA PRO A 32 -2.97 13.04 3.72
C PRO A 32 -3.45 11.58 3.78
N VAL A 33 -4.08 11.10 2.72
CA VAL A 33 -4.51 9.69 2.58
C VAL A 33 -3.34 8.71 2.68
N TYR A 34 -2.14 9.09 2.22
CA TYR A 34 -0.96 8.23 2.32
C TYR A 34 -0.59 7.95 3.79
N LYS A 35 -0.73 8.91 4.67
CA LYS A 35 -0.47 8.72 6.11
C LYS A 35 -1.45 7.72 6.72
N TRP A 36 -2.72 7.80 6.35
CA TRP A 36 -3.75 6.84 6.76
C TRP A 36 -3.48 5.44 6.22
N PHE A 37 -3.02 5.34 4.98
CA PHE A 37 -2.62 4.07 4.40
C PHE A 37 -1.42 3.45 5.13
N VAL A 38 -0.41 4.25 5.48
CA VAL A 38 0.74 3.78 6.27
C VAL A 38 0.28 3.29 7.66
N ALA A 39 -0.57 4.05 8.33
CA ALA A 39 -1.14 3.63 9.62
C ALA A 39 -1.91 2.31 9.50
N TYR A 40 -2.72 2.16 8.44
CA TYR A 40 -3.41 0.93 8.13
C TYR A 40 -2.44 -0.25 7.90
N CYS A 41 -1.37 -0.05 7.12
CA CYS A 41 -0.37 -1.09 6.88
C CYS A 41 0.32 -1.54 8.18
N ILE A 42 0.66 -0.60 9.06
CA ILE A 42 1.25 -0.91 10.37
C ILE A 42 0.27 -1.72 11.23
N PHE A 43 -0.99 -1.29 11.28
CA PHE A 43 -2.03 -2.00 12.04
C PHE A 43 -2.22 -3.43 11.53
N MET A 44 -2.30 -3.63 10.22
CA MET A 44 -2.45 -4.96 9.61
C MET A 44 -1.21 -5.83 9.82
N ALA A 45 0.00 -5.26 9.70
CA ALA A 45 1.24 -5.97 9.96
C ALA A 45 1.32 -6.48 11.40
N LEU A 46 0.93 -5.64 12.39
CA LEU A 46 0.85 -6.05 13.79
C LEU A 46 -0.20 -7.14 14.01
N GLY A 47 -1.37 -7.03 13.37
CA GLY A 47 -2.41 -8.06 13.43
C GLY A 47 -1.94 -9.41 12.90
N TYR A 48 -1.27 -9.43 11.75
CA TYR A 48 -0.72 -10.67 11.18
C TYR A 48 0.45 -11.21 11.99
N LEU A 49 1.28 -10.35 12.58
CA LEU A 49 2.33 -10.77 13.50
C LEU A 49 1.74 -11.44 14.77
N THR A 50 0.66 -10.88 15.29
CA THR A 50 -0.08 -11.47 16.42
C THR A 50 -0.68 -12.82 16.04
N ALA A 51 -1.26 -12.94 14.84
CA ALA A 51 -1.77 -14.22 14.33
C ALA A 51 -0.65 -15.26 14.19
N ALA A 52 0.53 -14.88 13.70
CA ALA A 52 1.69 -15.75 13.61
C ALA A 52 2.16 -16.21 15.02
N ALA A 53 2.22 -15.29 16.00
CA ALA A 53 2.55 -15.61 17.38
C ALA A 53 1.53 -16.59 18.01
N MET A 54 0.24 -16.37 17.78
CA MET A 54 -0.82 -17.30 18.18
C MET A 54 -0.64 -18.67 17.54
N GLY A 55 -0.24 -18.71 16.26
CA GLY A 55 0.08 -19.97 15.58
C GLY A 55 1.18 -20.76 16.29
N ILE A 56 2.23 -20.10 16.77
CA ILE A 56 3.28 -20.73 17.58
C ILE A 56 2.70 -21.28 18.89
N VAL A 57 1.87 -20.48 19.56
CA VAL A 57 1.24 -20.88 20.84
C VAL A 57 0.39 -22.15 20.65
N PHE A 58 -0.41 -22.23 19.57
CA PHE A 58 -1.22 -23.43 19.25
C PHE A 58 -0.38 -24.69 19.03
N MET A 59 0.88 -24.55 18.60
CA MET A 59 1.76 -25.72 18.43
C MET A 59 2.23 -26.33 19.78
N PHE A 60 2.23 -25.54 20.86
CA PHE A 60 2.74 -25.94 22.17
C PHE A 60 1.65 -26.19 23.23
N ILE A 61 0.43 -25.71 22.98
CA ILE A 61 -0.70 -25.94 23.90
C ILE A 61 -1.20 -27.38 23.71
N GLU A 62 -1.42 -28.07 24.83
CA GLU A 62 -2.13 -29.34 24.83
C GLU A 62 -3.60 -29.09 24.47
N PRO A 63 -4.12 -29.81 23.46
CA PRO A 63 -5.47 -29.57 22.99
C PRO A 63 -6.49 -29.99 24.05
N ASP A 64 -7.57 -29.22 24.15
CA ASP A 64 -8.72 -29.53 25.01
C ASP A 64 -9.48 -30.75 24.44
N ARG A 65 -10.40 -31.33 25.26
CA ARG A 65 -11.09 -32.59 24.96
C ARG A 65 -11.80 -32.67 23.60
N ASP A 66 -12.12 -31.52 23.02
CA ASP A 66 -12.89 -31.44 21.76
C ASP A 66 -12.02 -31.31 20.50
N MET A 67 -10.70 -31.16 20.62
CA MET A 67 -9.79 -30.97 19.49
C MET A 67 -8.63 -31.98 19.54
N SER A 68 -8.35 -32.63 18.41
CA SER A 68 -7.20 -33.54 18.35
C SER A 68 -5.87 -32.78 18.31
N ALA A 69 -4.82 -33.39 18.85
CA ALA A 69 -3.47 -32.80 18.81
C ALA A 69 -2.97 -32.51 17.39
N ALA A 70 -3.42 -33.28 16.41
CA ALA A 70 -3.09 -33.07 15.00
C ALA A 70 -3.79 -31.83 14.42
N GLU A 71 -5.07 -31.62 14.74
CA GLU A 71 -5.82 -30.45 14.30
C GLU A 71 -5.26 -29.15 14.87
N ALA A 72 -4.90 -29.14 16.17
CA ALA A 72 -4.27 -27.98 16.81
C ALA A 72 -2.94 -27.61 16.13
N LYS A 73 -2.10 -28.59 15.82
CA LYS A 73 -0.83 -28.37 15.11
C LYS A 73 -1.04 -27.85 13.69
N ILE A 74 -1.97 -28.43 12.94
CA ILE A 74 -2.29 -27.98 11.58
C ILE A 74 -2.78 -26.52 11.63
N MET A 75 -3.70 -26.19 12.54
CA MET A 75 -4.19 -24.81 12.72
C MET A 75 -3.06 -23.86 13.07
N GLY A 76 -2.16 -24.26 13.98
CA GLY A 76 -0.98 -23.49 14.36
C GLY A 76 -0.06 -23.18 13.17
N ILE A 77 0.24 -24.20 12.33
CA ILE A 77 1.05 -24.05 11.14
C ILE A 77 0.38 -23.12 10.13
N VAL A 78 -0.91 -23.28 9.88
CA VAL A 78 -1.67 -22.42 8.96
C VAL A 78 -1.64 -20.96 9.42
N LEU A 79 -1.92 -20.68 10.70
CA LEU A 79 -1.87 -19.33 11.25
C LEU A 79 -0.46 -18.73 11.17
N LEU A 80 0.58 -19.51 11.47
CA LEU A 80 1.96 -19.06 11.38
C LEU A 80 2.35 -18.70 9.94
N VAL A 81 2.10 -19.58 9.00
CA VAL A 81 2.46 -19.36 7.58
C VAL A 81 1.67 -18.17 7.00
N MET A 82 0.35 -18.17 7.19
CA MET A 82 -0.50 -17.06 6.71
C MET A 82 -0.12 -15.73 7.36
N GLY A 83 0.14 -15.73 8.67
CA GLY A 83 0.56 -14.54 9.40
C GLY A 83 1.88 -13.98 8.86
N LEU A 84 2.90 -14.82 8.64
CA LEU A 84 4.19 -14.38 8.09
C LEU A 84 4.09 -13.92 6.64
N VAL A 85 3.40 -14.69 5.78
CA VAL A 85 3.25 -14.37 4.35
C VAL A 85 2.55 -13.03 4.15
N LEU A 86 1.53 -12.71 4.96
CA LEU A 86 0.81 -11.45 4.85
C LEU A 86 1.49 -10.30 5.62
N CYS A 87 2.17 -10.56 6.72
CA CYS A 87 2.91 -9.55 7.47
C CYS A 87 3.99 -8.87 6.60
N VAL A 88 4.75 -9.64 5.81
CA VAL A 88 5.85 -9.13 5.00
C VAL A 88 5.42 -8.03 4.03
N PRO A 89 4.42 -8.20 3.14
CA PRO A 89 4.01 -7.15 2.22
C PRO A 89 3.44 -5.92 2.93
N TYR A 90 2.65 -6.08 4.00
CA TYR A 90 2.14 -4.95 4.77
C TYR A 90 3.25 -4.15 5.45
N ALA A 91 4.28 -4.81 5.97
CA ALA A 91 5.43 -4.15 6.56
C ALA A 91 6.34 -3.49 5.52
N ALA A 92 6.49 -4.08 4.32
CA ALA A 92 7.40 -3.61 3.29
C ALA A 92 6.87 -2.41 2.50
N VAL A 93 5.56 -2.36 2.18
CA VAL A 93 4.96 -1.37 1.28
C VAL A 93 5.24 0.09 1.66
N PRO A 94 5.21 0.52 2.93
CA PRO A 94 5.53 1.90 3.30
C PRO A 94 6.95 2.34 2.93
N PHE A 95 7.89 1.39 2.82
CA PHE A 95 9.29 1.65 2.52
C PHE A 95 9.62 1.55 1.02
N LEU A 96 8.69 1.04 0.20
CA LEU A 96 8.94 0.86 -1.21
C LEU A 96 9.00 2.21 -1.96
N PRO A 97 9.82 2.29 -3.03
CA PRO A 97 9.91 3.48 -3.86
C PRO A 97 8.56 3.77 -4.52
N ARG A 98 8.21 5.06 -4.66
CA ARG A 98 6.94 5.53 -5.25
C ARG A 98 6.88 5.24 -6.75
N GLN A 99 6.57 3.99 -7.10
CA GLN A 99 6.44 3.52 -8.47
C GLN A 99 4.99 3.09 -8.76
N SER A 100 4.61 3.06 -10.03
CA SER A 100 3.24 2.73 -10.46
C SER A 100 2.77 1.34 -10.03
N TRP A 101 3.68 0.37 -9.91
CA TRP A 101 3.35 -0.99 -9.43
C TRP A 101 3.06 -1.03 -7.93
N VAL A 102 3.69 -0.14 -7.13
CA VAL A 102 3.42 -0.03 -5.67
C VAL A 102 1.99 0.44 -5.42
N TRP A 103 1.44 1.30 -6.30
CA TRP A 103 0.03 1.68 -6.24
C TRP A 103 -0.89 0.47 -6.40
N VAL A 104 -0.59 -0.44 -7.35
CA VAL A 104 -1.35 -1.69 -7.55
C VAL A 104 -1.22 -2.59 -6.34
N LEU A 105 0.00 -2.74 -5.81
CA LEU A 105 0.25 -3.54 -4.62
C LEU A 105 -0.56 -3.01 -3.43
N GLY A 106 -0.56 -1.68 -3.20
CA GLY A 106 -1.39 -1.06 -2.16
C GLY A 106 -2.88 -1.34 -2.34
N LEU A 107 -3.38 -1.29 -3.59
CA LEU A 107 -4.76 -1.63 -3.91
C LEU A 107 -5.07 -3.10 -3.54
N VAL A 108 -4.19 -4.03 -3.92
CA VAL A 108 -4.34 -5.47 -3.60
C VAL A 108 -4.38 -5.68 -2.08
N LEU A 109 -3.50 -5.02 -1.33
CA LEU A 109 -3.47 -5.13 0.14
C LEU A 109 -4.75 -4.59 0.79
N ILE A 110 -5.31 -3.48 0.28
CA ILE A 110 -6.60 -2.96 0.75
C ILE A 110 -7.72 -3.98 0.46
N CYS A 111 -7.71 -4.60 -0.74
CA CYS A 111 -8.69 -5.64 -1.10
C CYS A 111 -8.57 -6.89 -0.23
N ILE A 112 -7.36 -7.31 0.12
CA ILE A 112 -7.14 -8.41 1.09
C ILE A 112 -7.72 -8.03 2.45
N GLY A 113 -7.51 -6.79 2.92
CA GLY A 113 -8.10 -6.31 4.17
C GLY A 113 -9.62 -6.29 4.18
N LEU A 114 -10.27 -6.11 3.01
CA LEU A 114 -11.74 -6.18 2.89
C LEU A 114 -12.30 -7.59 3.17
N THR A 115 -11.50 -8.64 3.08
CA THR A 115 -11.97 -10.00 3.44
C THR A 115 -12.16 -10.18 4.94
N SER A 116 -11.59 -9.29 5.76
CA SER A 116 -11.74 -9.29 7.22
C SER A 116 -12.90 -8.37 7.63
N ALA A 117 -13.97 -8.92 8.19
CA ALA A 117 -15.17 -8.17 8.60
C ALA A 117 -14.85 -6.98 9.54
N CYS A 118 -13.86 -7.12 10.43
CA CYS A 118 -13.44 -6.05 11.34
C CYS A 118 -12.81 -4.85 10.62
N CYS A 119 -12.20 -5.04 9.44
CA CYS A 119 -11.47 -4.00 8.71
C CYS A 119 -12.33 -3.28 7.67
N LEU A 120 -13.54 -3.79 7.36
CA LEU A 120 -14.46 -3.21 6.36
C LEU A 120 -14.68 -1.70 6.53
N PRO A 121 -15.02 -1.17 7.73
CA PRO A 121 -15.31 0.25 7.89
C PRO A 121 -14.10 1.15 7.63
N ALA A 122 -12.88 0.63 7.80
CA ALA A 122 -11.65 1.36 7.51
C ALA A 122 -11.20 1.18 6.05
N CYS A 123 -11.36 -0.01 5.48
CA CYS A 123 -10.91 -0.34 4.14
C CYS A 123 -11.74 0.35 3.05
N ILE A 124 -13.07 0.50 3.24
CA ILE A 124 -13.97 1.13 2.25
C ILE A 124 -13.57 2.60 1.99
N PRO A 125 -13.50 3.49 3.00
CA PRO A 125 -13.10 4.87 2.77
C PRO A 125 -11.66 4.94 2.25
N LEU A 126 -10.76 4.08 2.75
CA LEU A 126 -9.38 4.04 2.28
C LEU A 126 -9.30 3.68 0.79
N LEU A 127 -10.10 2.71 0.32
CA LEU A 127 -10.18 2.31 -1.08
C LEU A 127 -10.70 3.47 -1.96
N ILE A 128 -11.77 4.14 -1.54
CA ILE A 128 -12.33 5.29 -2.27
C ILE A 128 -11.27 6.39 -2.44
N PHE A 129 -10.58 6.72 -1.37
CA PHE A 129 -9.51 7.73 -1.42
C PHE A 129 -8.29 7.28 -2.21
N TRP A 130 -7.94 5.97 -2.18
CA TRP A 130 -6.84 5.40 -2.95
C TRP A 130 -7.04 5.49 -4.45
N LEU A 131 -8.29 5.39 -4.91
CA LEU A 131 -8.67 5.48 -6.33
C LEU A 131 -8.69 6.93 -6.86
N LYS A 132 -8.61 7.95 -6.00
CA LYS A 132 -8.60 9.36 -6.42
C LYS A 132 -7.40 9.66 -7.35
N PRO A 133 -7.59 10.60 -8.30
CA PRO A 133 -6.54 10.97 -9.26
C PRO A 133 -5.27 11.49 -8.58
N GLU A 134 -5.40 12.12 -7.40
CA GLU A 134 -4.28 12.60 -6.60
C GLU A 134 -3.32 11.49 -6.18
N MET A 135 -3.87 10.34 -5.73
CA MET A 135 -3.06 9.17 -5.37
C MET A 135 -2.43 8.51 -6.59
N LYS A 136 -3.15 8.44 -7.72
CA LYS A 136 -2.58 7.95 -8.98
C LYS A 136 -1.42 8.82 -9.44
N ALA A 137 -1.57 10.15 -9.37
CA ALA A 137 -0.52 11.10 -9.68
C ALA A 137 0.70 10.94 -8.77
N PHE A 138 0.49 10.76 -7.46
CA PHE A 138 1.55 10.56 -6.48
C PHE A 138 2.44 9.34 -6.79
N TYR A 139 1.87 8.28 -7.38
CA TYR A 139 2.60 7.08 -7.84
C TYR A 139 2.98 7.13 -9.33
N GLY A 140 2.89 8.29 -9.97
CA GLY A 140 3.26 8.47 -11.38
C GLY A 140 2.31 7.82 -12.38
N ARG A 141 1.06 7.54 -11.99
CA ARG A 141 -0.01 6.99 -12.84
C ARG A 141 -0.96 8.07 -13.36
N THR A 142 -0.46 9.25 -13.66
CA THR A 142 -1.28 10.27 -14.34
C THR A 142 -1.63 9.82 -15.74
N ALA A 143 -2.87 10.05 -16.14
CA ALA A 143 -3.26 9.98 -17.53
C ALA A 143 -2.31 10.86 -18.36
N LYS A 144 -1.91 10.34 -19.53
CA LYS A 144 -1.12 11.07 -20.54
C LYS A 144 -1.59 12.53 -20.57
N PRO A 145 -0.69 13.53 -20.47
CA PRO A 145 -1.10 14.93 -20.58
C PRO A 145 -1.99 15.10 -21.79
N LEU A 146 -3.13 15.73 -21.61
CA LEU A 146 -3.96 16.14 -22.76
C LEU A 146 -3.06 16.90 -23.73
N PRO A 147 -3.13 16.62 -25.04
CA PRO A 147 -2.41 17.41 -26.03
C PRO A 147 -2.73 18.89 -25.81
N PRO A 148 -1.74 19.78 -25.97
CA PRO A 148 -1.97 21.21 -25.82
C PRO A 148 -3.16 21.61 -26.71
N PRO A 149 -4.03 22.52 -26.26
CA PRO A 149 -5.13 23.00 -27.07
C PRO A 149 -4.57 23.50 -28.41
N PRO A 150 -5.26 23.24 -29.54
CA PRO A 150 -4.81 23.73 -30.85
C PRO A 150 -4.57 25.24 -30.79
N PRO A 151 -3.52 25.73 -31.45
CA PRO A 151 -3.23 27.17 -31.47
C PRO A 151 -4.49 27.91 -31.94
N GLN A 152 -4.97 28.83 -31.11
CA GLN A 152 -6.07 29.71 -31.47
C GLN A 152 -5.50 30.73 -32.46
N TRP A 153 -5.75 30.53 -33.71
CA TRP A 153 -5.46 31.50 -34.76
C TRP A 153 -6.48 32.63 -34.65
N ASN A 154 -6.07 33.77 -34.07
CA ASN A 154 -6.80 35.06 -34.17
C ASN A 154 -6.51 35.71 -35.48
#